data_61b2aef1a83fd7c634068020fcfb183b
#
_entry.id   61b2aef1a83fd7c634068020fcfb183b
#
_cell.length_a   1.000
_cell.length_b   1.000
_cell.length_c   1.000
_cell.angle_alpha   90.00
_cell.angle_beta   90.00
_cell.angle_gamma   90.00
#
_symmetry.space_group_name_H-M   'P 1'
#
loop_
_entity.id
_entity.type
_entity.pdbx_description
1 polymer ?
#
loop_
_entity_poly.entity_id
_entity_poly.type
_entity_poly.pdbx_seq_one_letter_code
_entity_poly.pdbx_strand_id
1 'polypeptide(L)'
;FGQPTTLTYILDISIPVLIGIVAGIAFLPIRTEQIIEKKRRKLNSQFRDMLEALTTSLGAGKNVADSFRSVYDDLKVQYDDGADILKELEIILSGMANNVDIEDLLLDFGIRSGIDDIYSFANVFKICYRKGGNIKDTIRNTHNILSDKMEINEDIETIVTANKTEQNIMIVMPIGLIGMIKMLSADFAANFVTPAGIIATTIGVVLFVAAYYVGKAVLNIKV
;
A
#
# COMPACT_ATOMS: atom_id res chain seq x y z
N PHE A 1 -40.16 33.75 12.34
CA PHE A 1 -38.83 33.25 12.66
C PHE A 1 -38.72 33.17 14.16
N GLY A 2 -38.83 31.95 14.74
CA GLY A 2 -38.74 31.71 16.18
C GLY A 2 -37.30 31.94 16.67
N GLN A 3 -37.15 32.58 17.81
CA GLN A 3 -35.88 32.77 18.51
C GLN A 3 -35.23 31.40 18.76
N PRO A 4 -33.94 31.22 18.53
CA PRO A 4 -33.28 29.95 18.80
C PRO A 4 -33.35 29.68 20.32
N THR A 5 -34.05 28.61 20.66
CA THR A 5 -34.15 28.14 22.05
C THR A 5 -32.77 27.62 22.47
N THR A 6 -32.39 27.78 23.75
CA THR A 6 -31.10 27.26 24.29
C THR A 6 -30.84 25.80 23.94
N LEU A 7 -31.89 25.01 23.71
CA LEU A 7 -31.85 23.62 23.26
C LEU A 7 -31.29 23.46 21.81
N THR A 8 -31.66 24.36 20.88
CA THR A 8 -31.14 24.33 19.50
C THR A 8 -29.67 24.70 19.47
N TYR A 9 -29.21 25.63 20.32
CA TYR A 9 -27.81 26.02 20.40
C TYR A 9 -26.90 24.85 20.92
N ILE A 10 -27.40 24.10 21.91
CA ILE A 10 -26.71 22.93 22.45
C ILE A 10 -26.65 21.80 21.41
N LEU A 11 -27.71 21.56 20.65
CA LEU A 11 -27.76 20.58 19.59
C LEU A 11 -26.83 20.94 18.40
N ASP A 12 -26.77 22.22 18.01
CA ASP A 12 -25.93 22.70 16.92
C ASP A 12 -24.41 22.56 17.21
N ILE A 13 -24.02 22.59 18.51
CA ILE A 13 -22.62 22.40 18.89
C ILE A 13 -22.32 20.92 19.21
N SER A 14 -23.25 20.22 19.86
CA SER A 14 -23.02 18.83 20.29
C SER A 14 -22.97 17.85 19.12
N ILE A 15 -23.79 18.03 18.08
CA ILE A 15 -23.82 17.15 16.90
C ILE A 15 -22.50 17.20 16.10
N PRO A 16 -21.95 18.36 15.70
CA PRO A 16 -20.65 18.42 15.02
C PRO A 16 -19.49 17.90 15.86
N VAL A 17 -19.50 18.15 17.17
CA VAL A 17 -18.45 17.63 18.08
C VAL A 17 -18.52 16.11 18.18
N LEU A 18 -19.71 15.54 18.30
CA LEU A 18 -19.90 14.09 18.36
C LEU A 18 -19.51 13.41 17.05
N ILE A 19 -19.87 13.99 15.90
CA ILE A 19 -19.46 13.53 14.57
C ILE A 19 -17.93 13.63 14.42
N GLY A 20 -17.31 14.71 14.89
CA GLY A 20 -15.87 14.90 14.87
C GLY A 20 -15.11 13.84 15.69
N ILE A 21 -15.62 13.51 16.87
CA ILE A 21 -15.04 12.47 17.74
C ILE A 21 -15.18 11.08 17.10
N VAL A 22 -16.34 10.74 16.57
CA VAL A 22 -16.59 9.46 15.89
C VAL A 22 -15.72 9.34 14.63
N ALA A 23 -15.62 10.39 13.84
CA ALA A 23 -14.76 10.43 12.65
C ALA A 23 -13.27 10.30 13.04
N GLY A 24 -12.83 10.95 14.13
CA GLY A 24 -11.47 10.85 14.65
C GLY A 24 -11.11 9.43 15.10
N ILE A 25 -12.00 8.78 15.85
CA ILE A 25 -11.80 7.39 16.31
C ILE A 25 -11.78 6.40 15.14
N ALA A 26 -12.64 6.59 14.14
CA ALA A 26 -12.68 5.75 12.94
C ALA A 26 -11.46 5.95 12.02
N PHE A 27 -10.82 7.11 12.07
CA PHE A 27 -9.65 7.43 11.23
C PHE A 27 -8.35 6.78 11.73
N LEU A 28 -8.20 6.58 13.04
CA LEU A 28 -6.99 6.03 13.66
C LEU A 28 -6.62 4.62 13.15
N PRO A 29 -7.52 3.62 13.13
CA PRO A 29 -7.16 2.27 12.67
C PRO A 29 -6.77 2.23 11.19
N ILE A 30 -7.42 3.03 10.34
CA ILE A 30 -7.13 3.09 8.90
C ILE A 30 -5.70 3.58 8.64
N ARG A 31 -5.24 4.56 9.40
CA ARG A 31 -3.86 5.09 9.28
C ARG A 31 -2.82 4.09 9.76
N THR A 32 -3.10 3.37 10.83
CA THR A 32 -2.17 2.38 11.39
C THR A 32 -1.97 1.21 10.42
N GLU A 33 -3.03 0.69 9.83
CA GLU A 33 -2.94 -0.38 8.81
C GLU A 33 -2.13 0.07 7.60
N GLN A 34 -2.36 1.28 7.09
CA GLN A 34 -1.60 1.82 5.95
C GLN A 34 -0.10 1.94 6.24
N ILE A 35 0.28 2.34 7.45
CA ILE A 35 1.70 2.46 7.85
C ILE A 35 2.34 1.08 7.96
N ILE A 36 1.64 0.10 8.55
CA ILE A 36 2.13 -1.28 8.67
C ILE A 36 2.30 -1.89 7.28
N GLU A 37 1.31 -1.73 6.40
CA GLU A 37 1.35 -2.26 5.05
C GLU A 37 2.49 -1.64 4.23
N LYS A 38 2.70 -0.33 4.34
CA LYS A 38 3.83 0.34 3.70
C LYS A 38 5.18 -0.17 4.20
N LYS A 39 5.31 -0.41 5.51
CA LYS A 39 6.52 -1.01 6.09
C LYS A 39 6.75 -2.43 5.60
N ARG A 40 5.69 -3.26 5.55
CA ARG A 40 5.78 -4.63 5.02
C ARG A 40 6.17 -4.66 3.55
N ARG A 41 5.58 -3.81 2.71
CA ARG A 41 5.97 -3.68 1.28
C ARG A 41 7.44 -3.28 1.15
N LYS A 42 7.91 -2.30 1.95
CA LYS A 42 9.31 -1.88 1.96
C LYS A 42 10.24 -3.03 2.37
N LEU A 43 9.92 -3.74 3.44
CA LEU A 43 10.72 -4.88 3.90
C LEU A 43 10.71 -6.02 2.87
N ASN A 44 9.59 -6.27 2.20
CA ASN A 44 9.50 -7.30 1.14
C ASN A 44 10.38 -6.95 -0.07
N SER A 45 10.45 -5.68 -0.46
CA SER A 45 11.39 -5.22 -1.50
C SER A 45 12.85 -5.40 -1.07
N GLN A 46 13.18 -5.00 0.15
CA GLN A 46 14.53 -5.18 0.71
C GLN A 46 14.91 -6.66 0.82
N PHE A 47 13.94 -7.52 1.13
CA PHE A 47 14.14 -8.97 1.18
C PHE A 47 14.42 -9.55 -0.22
N ARG A 48 13.74 -9.09 -1.26
CA ARG A 48 14.04 -9.46 -2.66
C ARG A 48 15.49 -9.12 -3.01
N ASP A 49 15.94 -7.91 -2.67
CA ASP A 49 17.31 -7.48 -2.97
C ASP A 49 18.35 -8.30 -2.15
N MET A 50 17.99 -8.70 -0.93
CA MET A 50 18.78 -9.66 -0.14
C MET A 50 18.90 -11.02 -0.85
N LEU A 51 17.81 -11.55 -1.42
CA LEU A 51 17.83 -12.82 -2.17
C LEU A 51 18.67 -12.72 -3.44
N GLU A 52 18.65 -11.59 -4.14
CA GLU A 52 19.49 -11.34 -5.32
C GLU A 52 20.98 -11.36 -4.94
N ALA A 53 21.35 -10.62 -3.89
CA ALA A 53 22.73 -10.61 -3.39
C ALA A 53 23.18 -11.99 -2.89
N LEU A 54 22.28 -12.74 -2.21
CA LEU A 54 22.55 -14.14 -1.81
C LEU A 54 22.77 -15.05 -3.01
N THR A 55 21.94 -14.93 -4.05
CA THR A 55 22.07 -15.71 -5.28
C THR A 55 23.43 -15.46 -5.92
N THR A 56 23.87 -14.22 -5.97
CA THR A 56 25.18 -13.81 -6.50
C THR A 56 26.32 -14.37 -5.67
N SER A 57 26.26 -14.21 -4.35
CA SER A 57 27.30 -14.65 -3.42
C SER A 57 27.48 -16.19 -3.41
N LEU A 58 26.38 -16.94 -3.35
CA LEU A 58 26.37 -18.40 -3.49
C LEU A 58 26.80 -18.86 -4.87
N GLY A 59 26.47 -18.04 -5.90
CA GLY A 59 26.92 -18.26 -7.29
C GLY A 59 28.43 -18.20 -7.44
N ALA A 60 29.09 -17.33 -6.66
CA ALA A 60 30.54 -17.22 -6.58
C ALA A 60 31.20 -18.35 -5.75
N GLY A 61 30.41 -19.31 -5.24
CA GLY A 61 30.92 -20.48 -4.50
C GLY A 61 31.16 -20.26 -3.02
N LYS A 62 30.70 -19.13 -2.43
CA LYS A 62 30.75 -18.92 -1.00
C LYS A 62 29.81 -19.90 -0.28
N ASN A 63 30.18 -20.28 0.94
CA ASN A 63 29.25 -21.02 1.79
C ASN A 63 28.11 -20.11 2.28
N VAL A 64 27.06 -20.70 2.87
CA VAL A 64 25.86 -19.95 3.26
C VAL A 64 26.19 -18.86 4.30
N ALA A 65 27.01 -19.17 5.31
CA ALA A 65 27.38 -18.22 6.36
C ALA A 65 28.14 -17.00 5.81
N ASP A 66 29.15 -17.26 4.95
CA ASP A 66 29.93 -16.19 4.33
C ASP A 66 29.09 -15.40 3.32
N SER A 67 28.11 -16.04 2.70
CA SER A 67 27.18 -15.36 1.80
C SER A 67 26.29 -14.35 2.56
N PHE A 68 25.73 -14.73 3.70
CA PHE A 68 24.95 -13.78 4.52
C PHE A 68 25.79 -12.60 5.02
N ARG A 69 27.06 -12.83 5.36
CA ARG A 69 27.97 -11.74 5.76
C ARG A 69 28.24 -10.79 4.59
N SER A 70 28.55 -11.33 3.40
CA SER A 70 28.77 -10.51 2.21
C SER A 70 27.52 -9.71 1.85
N VAL A 71 26.34 -10.31 1.92
CA VAL A 71 25.07 -9.65 1.63
C VAL A 71 24.81 -8.49 2.61
N TYR A 72 25.14 -8.67 3.89
CA TYR A 72 25.04 -7.57 4.86
C TYR A 72 25.92 -6.38 4.46
N ASP A 73 27.17 -6.65 4.09
CA ASP A 73 28.11 -5.62 3.65
C ASP A 73 27.64 -4.92 2.35
N ASP A 74 27.13 -5.68 1.38
CA ASP A 74 26.63 -5.18 0.12
C ASP A 74 25.37 -4.29 0.33
N LEU A 75 24.42 -4.76 1.14
CA LEU A 75 23.19 -4.02 1.41
C LEU A 75 23.42 -2.78 2.30
N LYS A 76 24.46 -2.78 3.13
CA LYS A 76 24.85 -1.61 3.92
C LYS A 76 25.32 -0.44 3.04
N VAL A 77 25.80 -0.70 1.84
CA VAL A 77 26.14 0.33 0.86
C VAL A 77 24.89 0.87 0.17
N GLN A 78 23.88 0.02 0.00
CA GLN A 78 22.65 0.34 -0.74
C GLN A 78 21.58 1.00 0.14
N TYR A 79 21.52 0.65 1.42
CA TYR A 79 20.50 1.09 2.35
C TYR A 79 21.09 1.87 3.53
N ASP A 80 20.30 2.80 4.09
CA ASP A 80 20.65 3.51 5.31
C ASP A 80 20.75 2.53 6.51
N ASP A 81 21.59 2.84 7.49
CA ASP A 81 21.79 2.03 8.72
C ASP A 81 20.49 1.71 9.49
N GLY A 82 19.43 2.49 9.26
CA GLY A 82 18.12 2.28 9.86
C GLY A 82 17.21 1.29 9.12
N ALA A 83 17.64 0.71 7.99
CA ALA A 83 16.83 -0.19 7.18
C ALA A 83 16.46 -1.47 7.94
N ASP A 84 15.20 -1.89 7.80
CA ASP A 84 14.69 -3.04 8.55
C ASP A 84 15.41 -4.34 8.15
N ILE A 85 15.79 -4.51 6.89
CA ILE A 85 16.54 -5.69 6.42
C ILE A 85 17.94 -5.78 7.03
N LEU A 86 18.63 -4.64 7.24
CA LEU A 86 19.95 -4.64 7.85
C LEU A 86 19.89 -5.09 9.31
N LYS A 87 18.89 -4.64 10.06
CA LYS A 87 18.65 -5.08 11.44
C LYS A 87 18.36 -6.58 11.51
N GLU A 88 17.57 -7.10 10.57
CA GLU A 88 17.30 -8.54 10.50
C GLU A 88 18.55 -9.34 10.15
N LEU A 89 19.37 -8.87 9.22
CA LEU A 89 20.65 -9.49 8.89
C LEU A 89 21.63 -9.46 10.08
N GLU A 90 21.66 -8.37 10.85
CA GLU A 90 22.46 -8.32 12.10
C GLU A 90 22.01 -9.37 13.13
N ILE A 91 20.68 -9.53 13.29
CA ILE A 91 20.13 -10.57 14.18
C ILE A 91 20.54 -11.96 13.69
N ILE A 92 20.42 -12.23 12.38
CA ILE A 92 20.79 -13.51 11.77
C ILE A 92 22.29 -13.78 11.96
N LEU A 93 23.16 -12.81 11.63
CA LEU A 93 24.61 -12.94 11.76
C LEU A 93 25.04 -13.13 13.20
N SER A 94 24.44 -12.39 14.14
CA SER A 94 24.68 -12.54 15.58
C SER A 94 24.22 -13.90 16.09
N GLY A 95 23.06 -14.39 15.65
CA GLY A 95 22.57 -15.73 16.00
C GLY A 95 23.49 -16.82 15.50
N MET A 96 23.97 -16.73 14.26
CA MET A 96 24.95 -17.67 13.68
C MET A 96 26.26 -17.67 14.45
N ALA A 97 26.75 -16.49 14.88
CA ALA A 97 27.93 -16.37 15.71
C ALA A 97 27.77 -17.05 17.09
N ASN A 98 26.53 -17.14 17.59
CA ASN A 98 26.16 -17.86 18.80
C ASN A 98 25.77 -19.33 18.57
N ASN A 99 26.12 -19.91 17.40
CA ASN A 99 25.83 -21.29 17.01
C ASN A 99 24.33 -21.62 16.94
N VAL A 100 23.47 -20.66 16.64
CA VAL A 100 22.06 -20.91 16.32
C VAL A 100 21.95 -21.30 14.85
N ASP A 101 21.16 -22.33 14.55
CA ASP A 101 20.96 -22.81 13.19
C ASP A 101 20.32 -21.73 12.32
N ILE A 102 20.90 -21.49 11.13
CA ILE A 102 20.46 -20.44 10.21
C ILE A 102 19.01 -20.60 9.75
N GLU A 103 18.58 -21.82 9.57
CA GLU A 103 17.20 -22.13 9.18
C GLU A 103 16.17 -21.76 10.25
N ASP A 104 16.56 -21.80 11.52
CA ASP A 104 15.69 -21.39 12.62
C ASP A 104 15.68 -19.86 12.77
N LEU A 105 16.81 -19.19 12.53
CA LEU A 105 16.89 -17.72 12.47
C LEU A 105 16.05 -17.14 11.32
N LEU A 106 16.11 -17.76 10.14
CA LEU A 106 15.27 -17.34 9.00
C LEU A 106 13.80 -17.58 9.26
N LEU A 107 13.44 -18.69 9.92
CA LEU A 107 12.06 -18.98 10.28
C LEU A 107 11.51 -17.96 11.28
N ASP A 108 12.31 -17.60 12.28
CA ASP A 108 11.97 -16.54 13.25
C ASP A 108 11.77 -15.19 12.56
N PHE A 109 12.64 -14.83 11.62
CA PHE A 109 12.47 -13.65 10.77
C PHE A 109 11.16 -13.71 9.99
N GLY A 110 10.83 -14.85 9.35
CA GLY A 110 9.57 -15.03 8.63
C GLY A 110 8.34 -14.81 9.51
N ILE A 111 8.34 -15.36 10.73
CA ILE A 111 7.24 -15.21 11.68
C ILE A 111 7.11 -13.76 12.16
N ARG A 112 8.20 -13.12 12.56
CA ARG A 112 8.20 -11.73 13.08
C ARG A 112 7.84 -10.70 12.04
N SER A 113 8.25 -10.89 10.78
CA SER A 113 7.94 -9.99 9.68
C SER A 113 6.44 -9.91 9.39
N GLY A 114 5.72 -11.01 9.59
CA GLY A 114 4.32 -11.16 9.22
C GLY A 114 4.10 -11.05 7.70
N ILE A 115 5.13 -11.38 6.89
CA ILE A 115 5.11 -11.37 5.43
C ILE A 115 5.15 -12.82 4.95
N ASP A 116 4.09 -13.24 4.26
CA ASP A 116 3.92 -14.63 3.81
C ASP A 116 5.04 -15.11 2.88
N ASP A 117 5.58 -14.22 2.06
CA ASP A 117 6.67 -14.53 1.13
C ASP A 117 7.96 -14.90 1.89
N ILE A 118 8.30 -14.13 2.95
CA ILE A 118 9.48 -14.39 3.79
C ILE A 118 9.29 -15.69 4.59
N TYR A 119 8.10 -15.88 5.15
CA TYR A 119 7.77 -17.10 5.89
C TYR A 119 7.83 -18.35 4.99
N SER A 120 7.29 -18.27 3.79
CA SER A 120 7.30 -19.36 2.81
C SER A 120 8.74 -19.70 2.39
N PHE A 121 9.56 -18.68 2.12
CA PHE A 121 10.98 -18.86 1.83
C PHE A 121 11.70 -19.57 2.97
N ALA A 122 11.51 -19.12 4.22
CA ALA A 122 12.17 -19.69 5.38
C ALA A 122 11.84 -21.18 5.56
N ASN A 123 10.58 -21.58 5.33
CA ASN A 123 10.18 -22.98 5.37
C ASN A 123 10.83 -23.81 4.26
N VAL A 124 10.84 -23.32 3.03
CA VAL A 124 11.48 -24.02 1.91
C VAL A 124 12.98 -24.11 2.13
N PHE A 125 13.61 -23.04 2.59
CA PHE A 125 15.03 -23.01 2.95
C PHE A 125 15.36 -24.06 4.02
N LYS A 126 14.59 -24.12 5.10
CA LYS A 126 14.77 -25.10 6.19
C LYS A 126 14.73 -26.54 5.68
N ILE A 127 13.76 -26.86 4.82
CA ILE A 127 13.63 -28.19 4.23
C ILE A 127 14.83 -28.51 3.34
N CYS A 128 15.24 -27.59 2.47
CA CYS A 128 16.35 -27.78 1.54
C CYS A 128 17.68 -27.87 2.27
N TYR A 129 17.91 -27.04 3.29
CA TYR A 129 19.15 -27.01 4.06
C TYR A 129 19.38 -28.32 4.82
N ARG A 130 18.32 -28.83 5.49
CA ARG A 130 18.40 -30.10 6.24
C ARG A 130 18.49 -31.35 5.38
N LYS A 131 17.83 -31.35 4.21
CA LYS A 131 17.81 -32.50 3.29
C LYS A 131 18.96 -32.51 2.28
N GLY A 132 19.86 -31.54 2.30
CA GLY A 132 20.94 -31.41 1.33
C GLY A 132 20.49 -31.00 -0.07
N GLY A 133 19.39 -30.26 -0.16
CA GLY A 133 18.88 -29.72 -1.43
C GLY A 133 19.74 -28.59 -2.01
N ASN A 134 19.47 -28.22 -3.24
CA ASN A 134 20.16 -27.11 -3.90
C ASN A 134 19.64 -25.76 -3.41
N ILE A 135 20.31 -25.22 -2.38
CA ILE A 135 19.94 -23.95 -1.75
C ILE A 135 20.04 -22.79 -2.73
N LYS A 136 21.05 -22.78 -3.60
CA LYS A 136 21.24 -21.74 -4.62
C LYS A 136 20.04 -21.65 -5.55
N ASP A 137 19.54 -22.78 -6.03
CA ASP A 137 18.37 -22.80 -6.91
C ASP A 137 17.09 -22.39 -6.14
N THR A 138 16.96 -22.79 -4.88
CA THR A 138 15.85 -22.38 -4.02
C THR A 138 15.81 -20.87 -3.83
N ILE A 139 16.93 -20.25 -3.51
CA ILE A 139 17.02 -18.79 -3.34
C ILE A 139 16.74 -18.08 -4.65
N ARG A 140 17.33 -18.53 -5.76
CA ARG A 140 17.09 -17.95 -7.09
C ARG A 140 15.62 -18.02 -7.50
N ASN A 141 15.01 -19.18 -7.34
CA ASN A 141 13.61 -19.36 -7.71
C ASN A 141 12.69 -18.48 -6.87
N THR A 142 12.97 -18.35 -5.58
CA THR A 142 12.19 -17.45 -4.70
C THR A 142 12.38 -15.99 -5.11
N HIS A 143 13.62 -15.57 -5.41
CA HIS A 143 13.88 -14.22 -5.93
C HIS A 143 13.09 -13.94 -7.20
N ASN A 144 13.09 -14.85 -8.18
CA ASN A 144 12.36 -14.68 -9.44
C ASN A 144 10.84 -14.56 -9.20
N ILE A 145 10.26 -15.49 -8.42
CA ILE A 145 8.83 -15.46 -8.08
C ILE A 145 8.46 -14.15 -7.39
N LEU A 146 9.29 -13.69 -6.47
CA LEU A 146 9.03 -12.44 -5.74
C LEU A 146 9.15 -11.21 -6.66
N SER A 147 10.13 -11.20 -7.56
CA SER A 147 10.32 -10.15 -8.57
C SER A 147 9.14 -10.07 -9.52
N ASP A 148 8.71 -11.20 -10.07
CA ASP A 148 7.54 -11.27 -10.97
C ASP A 148 6.26 -10.80 -10.26
N LYS A 149 6.06 -11.20 -9.00
CA LYS A 149 4.92 -10.78 -8.18
C LYS A 149 4.93 -9.26 -7.93
N MET A 150 6.10 -8.68 -7.69
CA MET A 150 6.24 -7.24 -7.46
C MET A 150 6.00 -6.46 -8.74
N GLU A 151 6.54 -6.91 -9.88
CA GLU A 151 6.31 -6.31 -11.20
C GLU A 151 4.81 -6.29 -11.56
N ILE A 152 4.11 -7.42 -11.38
CA ILE A 152 2.67 -7.50 -11.61
C ILE A 152 1.91 -6.51 -10.69
N ASN A 153 2.29 -6.40 -9.44
CA ASN A 153 1.65 -5.48 -8.51
C ASN A 153 1.87 -4.00 -8.89
N GLU A 154 3.08 -3.64 -9.35
CA GLU A 154 3.40 -2.30 -9.84
C GLU A 154 2.61 -1.97 -11.12
N ASP A 155 2.47 -2.93 -12.03
CA ASP A 155 1.66 -2.77 -13.25
C ASP A 155 0.18 -2.52 -12.91
N ILE A 156 -0.37 -3.33 -12.00
CA ILE A 156 -1.75 -3.15 -11.54
C ILE A 156 -1.93 -1.76 -10.87
N GLU A 157 -1.02 -1.36 -10.00
CA GLU A 157 -1.08 -0.06 -9.32
C GLU A 157 -1.01 1.10 -10.32
N THR A 158 -0.20 0.97 -11.36
CA THR A 158 -0.08 1.94 -12.46
C THR A 158 -1.38 2.06 -13.24
N ILE A 159 -1.99 0.93 -13.64
CA ILE A 159 -3.26 0.90 -14.37
C ILE A 159 -4.39 1.49 -13.51
N VAL A 160 -4.47 1.09 -12.24
CA VAL A 160 -5.49 1.59 -11.31
C VAL A 160 -5.34 3.10 -11.08
N THR A 161 -4.10 3.60 -10.98
CA THR A 161 -3.82 5.03 -10.78
C THR A 161 -4.18 5.82 -12.03
N ALA A 162 -3.86 5.32 -13.23
CA ALA A 162 -4.26 5.94 -14.49
C ALA A 162 -5.79 6.06 -14.59
N ASN A 163 -6.51 4.97 -14.32
CA ASN A 163 -7.98 4.94 -14.35
C ASN A 163 -8.61 5.88 -13.29
N LYS A 164 -8.04 5.98 -12.08
CA LYS A 164 -8.47 6.94 -11.06
C LYS A 164 -8.27 8.39 -11.51
N THR A 165 -7.17 8.67 -12.17
CA THR A 165 -6.88 10.01 -12.71
C THR A 165 -7.85 10.37 -13.82
N GLU A 166 -8.12 9.43 -14.74
CA GLU A 166 -9.11 9.60 -15.80
C GLU A 166 -10.50 9.85 -15.22
N GLN A 167 -10.92 9.07 -14.22
CA GLN A 167 -12.19 9.28 -13.53
C GLN A 167 -12.28 10.67 -12.91
N ASN A 168 -11.21 11.14 -12.25
CA ASN A 168 -11.19 12.47 -11.65
C ASN A 168 -11.33 13.58 -12.71
N ILE A 169 -10.67 13.43 -13.84
CA ILE A 169 -10.80 14.37 -14.98
C ILE A 169 -12.24 14.37 -15.51
N MET A 170 -12.85 13.19 -15.71
CA MET A 170 -14.22 13.05 -16.16
C MET A 170 -15.24 13.71 -15.20
N ILE A 171 -14.92 13.76 -13.89
CA ILE A 171 -15.77 14.41 -12.90
C ILE A 171 -15.60 15.93 -12.90
N VAL A 172 -14.38 16.42 -13.00
CA VAL A 172 -14.09 17.86 -12.92
C VAL A 172 -14.50 18.59 -14.22
N MET A 173 -14.33 17.93 -15.37
CA MET A 173 -14.55 18.52 -16.69
C MET A 173 -15.98 19.08 -16.90
N PRO A 174 -17.08 18.33 -16.63
CA PRO A 174 -18.44 18.86 -16.79
C PRO A 174 -18.74 20.03 -15.85
N ILE A 175 -18.22 19.99 -14.61
CA ILE A 175 -18.41 21.07 -13.63
C ILE A 175 -17.74 22.36 -14.14
N GLY A 176 -16.50 22.23 -14.63
CA GLY A 176 -15.74 23.35 -15.21
C GLY A 176 -16.44 23.92 -16.46
N LEU A 177 -16.96 23.05 -17.33
CA LEU A 177 -17.65 23.45 -18.56
C LEU A 177 -18.95 24.17 -18.25
N ILE A 178 -19.77 23.67 -17.34
CA ILE A 178 -21.01 24.34 -16.90
C ILE A 178 -20.70 25.71 -16.28
N GLY A 179 -19.67 25.78 -15.43
CA GLY A 179 -19.21 27.05 -14.83
C GLY A 179 -18.79 28.06 -15.89
N MET A 180 -18.03 27.62 -16.88
CA MET A 180 -17.56 28.48 -17.98
C MET A 180 -18.75 29.00 -18.84
N ILE A 181 -19.66 28.13 -19.23
CA ILE A 181 -20.84 28.54 -20.02
C ILE A 181 -21.73 29.52 -19.23
N LYS A 182 -21.89 29.29 -17.90
CA LYS A 182 -22.65 30.18 -17.04
C LYS A 182 -22.02 31.58 -16.91
N MET A 183 -20.70 31.68 -17.05
CA MET A 183 -19.99 32.98 -17.05
C MET A 183 -20.09 33.69 -18.39
N LEU A 184 -20.12 32.94 -19.51
CA LEU A 184 -20.16 33.52 -20.87
C LEU A 184 -21.56 33.94 -21.33
N SER A 185 -22.63 33.32 -20.79
CA SER A 185 -24.02 33.56 -21.23
C SER A 185 -24.92 33.83 -20.03
N ALA A 186 -25.37 35.08 -19.92
CA ALA A 186 -26.34 35.50 -18.90
C ALA A 186 -27.71 34.82 -19.06
N ASP A 187 -28.14 34.60 -20.31
CA ASP A 187 -29.41 33.93 -20.61
C ASP A 187 -29.38 32.46 -20.19
N PHE A 188 -28.23 31.76 -20.38
CA PHE A 188 -28.03 30.42 -19.90
C PHE A 188 -28.05 30.36 -18.35
N ALA A 189 -27.41 31.33 -17.70
CA ALA A 189 -27.43 31.41 -16.25
C ALA A 189 -28.83 31.63 -15.66
N ALA A 190 -29.67 32.45 -16.34
CA ALA A 190 -31.07 32.71 -15.97
C ALA A 190 -31.94 31.46 -16.03
N ASN A 191 -31.72 30.59 -17.03
CA ASN A 191 -32.48 29.34 -17.21
C ASN A 191 -32.26 28.34 -16.06
N PHE A 192 -31.13 28.37 -15.35
CA PHE A 192 -30.90 27.52 -14.17
C PHE A 192 -31.80 27.86 -12.96
N VAL A 193 -32.33 29.09 -12.92
CA VAL A 193 -33.20 29.56 -11.82
C VAL A 193 -34.68 29.27 -12.12
N THR A 194 -35.00 28.86 -13.35
CA THR A 194 -36.36 28.45 -13.71
C THR A 194 -36.76 27.13 -13.05
N PRO A 195 -38.05 26.88 -12.77
CA PRO A 195 -38.50 25.60 -12.19
C PRO A 195 -38.07 24.38 -13.02
N ALA A 196 -38.10 24.48 -14.32
CA ALA A 196 -37.63 23.42 -15.22
C ALA A 196 -36.08 23.22 -15.14
N GLY A 197 -35.34 24.32 -15.05
CA GLY A 197 -33.87 24.29 -14.89
C GLY A 197 -33.44 23.68 -13.56
N ILE A 198 -34.14 23.99 -12.46
CA ILE A 198 -33.87 23.41 -11.14
C ILE A 198 -34.10 21.88 -11.15
N ILE A 199 -35.20 21.42 -11.75
CA ILE A 199 -35.50 19.99 -11.85
C ILE A 199 -34.41 19.28 -12.69
N ALA A 200 -34.06 19.83 -13.85
CA ALA A 200 -33.05 19.25 -14.75
C ALA A 200 -31.67 19.17 -14.08
N THR A 201 -31.23 20.23 -13.41
CA THR A 201 -29.95 20.25 -12.67
C THR A 201 -29.95 19.28 -11.49
N THR A 202 -31.05 19.17 -10.76
CA THR A 202 -31.13 18.21 -9.63
C THR A 202 -31.04 16.77 -10.13
N ILE A 203 -31.72 16.41 -11.19
CA ILE A 203 -31.63 15.09 -11.82
C ILE A 203 -30.19 14.85 -12.32
N GLY A 204 -29.59 15.84 -13.00
CA GLY A 204 -28.21 15.76 -13.48
C GLY A 204 -27.20 15.50 -12.33
N VAL A 205 -27.31 16.23 -11.22
CA VAL A 205 -26.45 16.04 -10.05
C VAL A 205 -26.64 14.66 -9.43
N VAL A 206 -27.86 14.16 -9.30
CA VAL A 206 -28.15 12.83 -8.76
C VAL A 206 -27.52 11.74 -9.64
N LEU A 207 -27.70 11.82 -10.96
CA LEU A 207 -27.09 10.89 -11.90
C LEU A 207 -25.55 10.94 -11.84
N PHE A 208 -24.99 12.14 -11.70
CA PHE A 208 -23.55 12.34 -11.61
C PHE A 208 -22.95 11.74 -10.32
N VAL A 209 -23.63 11.93 -9.19
CA VAL A 209 -23.25 11.32 -7.90
C VAL A 209 -23.37 9.80 -7.99
N ALA A 210 -24.43 9.26 -8.58
CA ALA A 210 -24.58 7.82 -8.80
C ALA A 210 -23.43 7.25 -9.66
N ALA A 211 -23.11 7.90 -10.78
CA ALA A 211 -22.01 7.52 -11.66
C ALA A 211 -20.64 7.53 -10.93
N TYR A 212 -20.40 8.53 -10.07
CA TYR A 212 -19.21 8.59 -9.23
C TYR A 212 -19.07 7.38 -8.29
N TYR A 213 -20.16 7.01 -7.61
CA TYR A 213 -20.14 5.86 -6.69
C TYR A 213 -19.93 4.54 -7.44
N VAL A 214 -20.54 4.37 -8.61
CA VAL A 214 -20.34 3.19 -9.45
C VAL A 214 -18.89 3.13 -9.94
N GLY A 215 -18.32 4.22 -10.45
CA GLY A 215 -16.94 4.29 -10.88
C GLY A 215 -15.97 3.97 -9.74
N LYS A 216 -16.21 4.54 -8.55
CA LYS A 216 -15.40 4.25 -7.35
C LYS A 216 -15.49 2.77 -6.93
N ALA A 217 -16.67 2.14 -7.04
CA ALA A 217 -16.85 0.73 -6.69
C ALA A 217 -16.11 -0.19 -7.67
N VAL A 218 -16.11 0.13 -8.96
CA VAL A 218 -15.40 -0.63 -9.99
C VAL A 218 -13.88 -0.49 -9.87
N LEU A 219 -13.38 0.71 -9.52
CA LEU A 219 -11.95 0.97 -9.39
C LEU A 219 -11.35 0.59 -8.02
N ASN A 220 -12.17 0.19 -7.06
CA ASN A 220 -11.70 -0.22 -5.73
C ASN A 220 -11.29 -1.70 -5.74
N ILE A 221 -10.37 -2.07 -6.62
CA ILE A 221 -9.72 -3.39 -6.63
C ILE A 221 -8.68 -3.38 -5.52
N LYS A 222 -8.89 -4.19 -4.48
CA LYS A 222 -7.86 -4.48 -3.49
C LYS A 222 -6.82 -5.40 -4.15
N VAL A 223 -5.61 -4.89 -4.33
CA VAL A 223 -4.40 -5.62 -4.71
C VAL A 223 -3.68 -6.08 -3.45
#